data_6d1fc8caf3c53ab605a6e6644275c8c9
#
_entry.id   6d1fc8caf3c53ab605a6e6644275c8c9
#
_cell.length_a   1.000
_cell.length_b   1.000
_cell.length_c   1.000
_cell.angle_alpha   90.00
_cell.angle_beta   90.00
_cell.angle_gamma   90.00
#
_symmetry.space_group_name_H-M   'P 1'
#
loop_
_entity.id
_entity.type
_entity.pdbx_description
1 polymer ?
#
loop_
_entity_poly.entity_id
_entity_poly.type
_entity_poly.pdbx_seq_one_letter_code
_entity_poly.pdbx_strand_id
1 'polypeptide(L)'
;MRIVIELNTNKIPLNYNYLILSLIKNNLSKENEMLFNKMYEENNDYEFRTKPFTFSVKFEDFKIENEEVLLKKHVLLTISTFDYIIGSVIYNSFLKEKDYEYQNKYKLQIGKVSVLKEKNINSNQVVFKTLSPVIIRNKAGEFLTIDDLNYEKELNYIVDNNIKSYRGNGLKEELKFEPVLMKKRVIKERISEFTEKTGKDIFYITGYEGIFKLTGNKEDLNLIYKMGIGFRRSSGGGCLEIV
;
A
#
# COMPACT_ATOMS: atom_id res chain seq x y z
N MET A 1 -4.45 -12.19 -4.57
CA MET A 1 -5.87 -11.78 -4.64
C MET A 1 -5.95 -10.27 -4.66
N ARG A 2 -6.77 -9.70 -5.54
CA ARG A 2 -6.98 -8.25 -5.65
C ARG A 2 -8.45 -7.92 -5.48
N ILE A 3 -8.76 -7.04 -4.53
CA ILE A 3 -10.11 -6.70 -4.11
C ILE A 3 -10.33 -5.22 -4.38
N VAL A 4 -11.47 -4.86 -4.96
CA VAL A 4 -11.91 -3.47 -5.14
C VAL A 4 -13.18 -3.25 -4.35
N ILE A 5 -13.17 -2.19 -3.57
CA ILE A 5 -14.25 -1.78 -2.69
C ILE A 5 -14.67 -0.36 -3.06
N GLU A 6 -15.94 -0.15 -3.30
CA GLU A 6 -16.54 1.18 -3.44
C GLU A 6 -16.83 1.74 -2.04
N LEU A 7 -16.32 2.93 -1.77
CA LEU A 7 -16.58 3.67 -0.53
C LEU A 7 -17.36 4.93 -0.86
N ASN A 8 -18.59 5.03 -0.39
CA ASN A 8 -19.44 6.19 -0.56
C ASN A 8 -19.22 7.15 0.60
N THR A 9 -18.80 8.35 0.31
CA THR A 9 -18.59 9.43 1.27
C THR A 9 -18.52 10.77 0.56
N ASN A 10 -18.89 11.85 1.24
CA ASN A 10 -18.82 13.20 0.70
C ASN A 10 -17.46 13.83 0.92
N LYS A 11 -16.71 13.36 1.92
CA LYS A 11 -15.39 13.92 2.28
C LYS A 11 -14.54 12.95 3.08
N ILE A 12 -13.23 13.08 2.94
CA ILE A 12 -12.22 12.38 3.73
C ILE A 12 -11.07 13.35 4.05
N PRO A 13 -10.25 13.07 5.07
CA PRO A 13 -9.08 13.91 5.35
C PRO A 13 -8.05 13.83 4.21
N LEU A 14 -7.24 14.85 4.03
CA LEU A 14 -6.15 14.85 3.05
C LEU A 14 -5.17 13.69 3.30
N ASN A 15 -4.94 13.33 4.58
CA ASN A 15 -4.14 12.17 4.99
C ASN A 15 -4.99 10.89 5.05
N TYR A 16 -5.77 10.64 4.01
CA TYR A 16 -6.74 9.53 3.91
C TYR A 16 -6.14 8.14 4.10
N ASN A 17 -4.83 7.96 3.91
CA ASN A 17 -4.19 6.64 4.12
C ASN A 17 -4.37 6.11 5.55
N TYR A 18 -4.36 6.99 6.56
CA TYR A 18 -4.62 6.61 7.95
C TYR A 18 -6.08 6.17 8.17
N LEU A 19 -7.03 6.89 7.57
CA LEU A 19 -8.44 6.52 7.60
C LEU A 19 -8.65 5.14 6.97
N ILE A 20 -8.07 4.91 5.78
CA ILE A 20 -8.18 3.63 5.06
C ILE A 20 -7.50 2.50 5.84
N LEU A 21 -6.31 2.73 6.38
CA LEU A 21 -5.64 1.73 7.22
C LEU A 21 -6.46 1.40 8.47
N SER A 22 -7.07 2.40 9.10
CA SER A 22 -7.95 2.22 10.25
C SER A 22 -9.21 1.42 9.88
N LEU A 23 -9.84 1.71 8.74
CA LEU A 23 -10.94 0.93 8.20
C LEU A 23 -10.55 -0.55 7.96
N ILE A 24 -9.41 -0.80 7.32
CA ILE A 24 -8.91 -2.17 7.07
C ILE A 24 -8.66 -2.90 8.40
N LYS A 25 -8.02 -2.24 9.36
CA LYS A 25 -7.76 -2.80 10.69
C LYS A 25 -9.04 -3.14 11.45
N ASN A 26 -10.00 -2.21 11.48
CA ASN A 26 -11.29 -2.42 12.15
C ASN A 26 -12.03 -3.63 11.55
N ASN A 27 -12.10 -3.70 10.23
CA ASN A 27 -12.79 -4.80 9.56
C ASN A 27 -12.08 -6.14 9.79
N LEU A 28 -10.74 -6.14 9.71
CA LEU A 28 -9.92 -7.34 9.93
C LEU A 28 -10.04 -7.86 11.37
N SER A 29 -10.00 -6.97 12.38
CA SER A 29 -10.12 -7.36 13.79
C SER A 29 -11.48 -7.96 14.12
N LYS A 30 -12.56 -7.40 13.55
CA LYS A 30 -13.91 -7.93 13.72
C LYS A 30 -14.12 -9.29 13.04
N GLU A 31 -13.53 -9.50 11.86
CA GLU A 31 -13.70 -10.73 11.09
C GLU A 31 -12.82 -11.87 11.62
N ASN A 32 -11.57 -11.56 12.00
CA ASN A 32 -10.63 -12.54 12.50
C ASN A 32 -9.59 -11.89 13.43
N GLU A 33 -9.93 -11.83 14.71
CA GLU A 33 -9.09 -11.24 15.75
C GLU A 33 -7.72 -11.95 15.88
N MET A 34 -7.69 -13.26 15.75
CA MET A 34 -6.42 -14.02 15.82
C MET A 34 -5.47 -13.64 14.68
N LEU A 35 -5.98 -13.47 13.45
CA LEU A 35 -5.17 -13.03 12.32
C LEU A 35 -4.75 -11.56 12.48
N PHE A 36 -5.65 -10.72 13.00
CA PHE A 36 -5.33 -9.33 13.31
C PHE A 36 -4.18 -9.24 14.30
N ASN A 37 -4.24 -9.98 15.40
CA ASN A 37 -3.21 -10.00 16.45
C ASN A 37 -1.86 -10.49 15.89
N LYS A 38 -1.85 -11.54 15.09
CA LYS A 38 -0.63 -12.00 14.37
C LYS A 38 0.00 -10.93 13.48
N MET A 39 -0.81 -10.03 12.90
CA MET A 39 -0.33 -8.98 12.01
C MET A 39 0.09 -7.69 12.72
N TYR A 40 -0.49 -7.39 13.91
CA TYR A 40 -0.37 -6.06 14.51
C TYR A 40 0.09 -6.05 15.97
N GLU A 41 0.03 -7.15 16.72
CA GLU A 41 0.52 -7.22 18.10
C GLU A 41 2.02 -7.50 18.16
N GLU A 42 2.73 -6.73 18.99
CA GLU A 42 4.19 -6.75 19.09
C GLU A 42 4.76 -7.97 19.83
N ASN A 43 3.93 -8.71 20.58
CA ASN A 43 4.37 -9.76 21.51
C ASN A 43 4.37 -11.19 20.93
N ASN A 44 3.99 -11.38 19.68
CA ASN A 44 4.07 -12.68 19.03
C ASN A 44 5.36 -12.79 18.21
N ASP A 45 6.08 -13.90 18.35
CA ASP A 45 7.20 -14.27 17.48
C ASP A 45 6.75 -14.13 16.01
N TYR A 46 7.12 -13.00 15.44
CA TYR A 46 6.71 -12.39 14.18
C TYR A 46 6.51 -13.37 13.03
N GLU A 47 5.29 -13.87 12.87
CA GLU A 47 4.92 -14.57 11.63
C GLU A 47 4.89 -13.57 10.44
N PHE A 48 4.56 -12.29 10.70
CA PHE A 48 4.56 -11.24 9.68
C PHE A 48 5.39 -10.01 10.07
N ARG A 49 6.70 -10.06 9.88
CA ARG A 49 7.57 -8.87 10.00
C ARG A 49 7.14 -7.72 9.08
N THR A 50 6.53 -8.05 7.93
CA THR A 50 5.92 -7.10 7.01
C THR A 50 4.51 -7.58 6.65
N LYS A 51 3.52 -6.67 6.71
CA LYS A 51 2.12 -6.99 6.40
C LYS A 51 2.02 -7.43 4.94
N PRO A 52 1.29 -8.54 4.62
CA PRO A 52 1.27 -9.16 3.30
C PRO A 52 0.28 -8.51 2.33
N PHE A 53 0.06 -7.22 2.42
CA PHE A 53 -0.81 -6.49 1.51
C PHE A 53 -0.31 -5.08 1.22
N THR A 54 -0.85 -4.54 0.14
CA THR A 54 -0.75 -3.13 -0.23
C THR A 54 -2.13 -2.62 -0.60
N PHE A 55 -2.31 -1.30 -0.63
CA PHE A 55 -3.54 -0.71 -1.12
C PHE A 55 -3.30 0.60 -1.87
N SER A 56 -4.29 0.97 -2.67
CA SER A 56 -4.37 2.26 -3.33
C SER A 56 -5.79 2.81 -3.28
N VAL A 57 -5.89 4.14 -3.36
CA VAL A 57 -7.15 4.87 -3.36
C VAL A 57 -7.24 5.70 -4.62
N LYS A 58 -8.34 5.56 -5.36
CA LYS A 58 -8.61 6.35 -6.57
C LYS A 58 -9.84 7.22 -6.36
N PHE A 59 -9.66 8.50 -6.64
CA PHE A 59 -10.73 9.51 -6.73
C PHE A 59 -11.04 9.82 -8.18
N GLU A 60 -12.31 9.97 -8.53
CA GLU A 60 -12.71 10.31 -9.91
C GLU A 60 -13.05 11.79 -10.08
N ASP A 61 -13.79 12.37 -9.15
CA ASP A 61 -14.18 13.78 -9.17
C ASP A 61 -14.08 14.34 -7.76
N PHE A 62 -13.09 15.18 -7.52
CA PHE A 62 -12.80 15.68 -6.19
C PHE A 62 -12.23 17.09 -6.21
N LYS A 63 -12.34 17.78 -5.08
CA LYS A 63 -11.66 19.03 -4.76
C LYS A 63 -10.90 18.90 -3.45
N ILE A 64 -9.85 19.66 -3.30
CA ILE A 64 -9.10 19.74 -2.03
C ILE A 64 -9.36 21.11 -1.43
N GLU A 65 -9.94 21.11 -0.23
CA GLU A 65 -10.24 22.34 0.52
C GLU A 65 -10.01 22.06 2.03
N ASN A 66 -9.35 22.98 2.73
CA ASN A 66 -9.16 22.94 4.19
C ASN A 66 -8.63 21.59 4.73
N GLU A 67 -7.61 21.03 4.09
CA GLU A 67 -7.05 19.70 4.45
C GLU A 67 -8.05 18.53 4.32
N GLU A 68 -9.13 18.71 3.59
CA GLU A 68 -10.11 17.68 3.26
C GLU A 68 -10.16 17.46 1.73
N VAL A 69 -10.45 16.22 1.33
CA VAL A 69 -10.80 15.86 -0.04
C VAL A 69 -12.31 15.77 -0.09
N LEU A 70 -12.94 16.72 -0.80
CA LEU A 70 -14.38 16.75 -1.06
C LEU A 70 -14.67 15.92 -2.30
N LEU A 71 -15.62 15.02 -2.21
CA LEU A 71 -15.90 14.00 -3.22
C LEU A 71 -17.31 14.17 -3.78
N LYS A 72 -17.44 14.07 -5.10
CA LYS A 72 -18.73 14.05 -5.80
C LYS A 72 -19.15 12.64 -6.22
N LYS A 73 -18.20 11.71 -6.23
CA LYS A 73 -18.40 10.29 -6.56
C LYS A 73 -17.79 9.40 -5.49
N HIS A 74 -18.07 8.10 -5.59
CA HIS A 74 -17.46 7.12 -4.71
C HIS A 74 -15.94 7.07 -4.86
N VAL A 75 -15.29 6.61 -3.82
CA VAL A 75 -13.88 6.32 -3.77
C VAL A 75 -13.66 4.85 -4.10
N LEU A 76 -12.71 4.51 -4.94
CA LEU A 76 -12.31 3.15 -5.20
C LEU A 76 -11.07 2.80 -4.35
N LEU A 77 -11.27 1.91 -3.39
CA LEU A 77 -10.19 1.30 -2.62
C LEU A 77 -9.80 -0.02 -3.28
N THR A 78 -8.55 -0.14 -3.72
CA THR A 78 -7.98 -1.40 -4.21
C THR A 78 -7.03 -1.96 -3.14
N ILE A 79 -7.28 -3.19 -2.69
CA ILE A 79 -6.39 -3.94 -1.78
C ILE A 79 -5.82 -5.12 -2.56
N SER A 80 -4.50 -5.31 -2.51
CA SER A 80 -3.80 -6.39 -3.20
C SER A 80 -2.94 -7.17 -2.22
N THR A 81 -3.07 -8.49 -2.24
CA THR A 81 -2.28 -9.43 -1.43
C THR A 81 -1.98 -10.71 -2.22
N PHE A 82 -0.82 -11.31 -1.98
CA PHE A 82 -0.53 -12.63 -2.53
C PHE A 82 -1.07 -13.76 -1.66
N ASP A 83 -1.35 -13.48 -0.39
CA ASP A 83 -1.90 -14.45 0.56
C ASP A 83 -3.42 -14.55 0.39
N TYR A 84 -3.89 -15.73 -0.06
CA TYR A 84 -5.32 -15.96 -0.31
C TYR A 84 -6.15 -16.05 0.96
N ILE A 85 -5.55 -16.50 2.08
CA ILE A 85 -6.26 -16.57 3.37
C ILE A 85 -6.54 -15.16 3.86
N ILE A 86 -5.52 -14.31 3.89
CA ILE A 86 -5.66 -12.90 4.27
C ILE A 86 -6.60 -12.17 3.31
N GLY A 87 -6.46 -12.41 2.01
CA GLY A 87 -7.35 -11.85 1.01
C GLY A 87 -8.82 -12.24 1.22
N SER A 88 -9.09 -13.50 1.56
CA SER A 88 -10.45 -13.97 1.83
C SER A 88 -11.02 -13.37 3.12
N VAL A 89 -10.23 -13.25 4.17
CA VAL A 89 -10.67 -12.60 5.42
C VAL A 89 -10.99 -11.12 5.17
N ILE A 90 -10.12 -10.40 4.45
CA ILE A 90 -10.37 -9.00 4.07
C ILE A 90 -11.66 -8.91 3.23
N TYR A 91 -11.81 -9.74 2.19
CA TYR A 91 -13.00 -9.74 1.34
C TYR A 91 -14.29 -9.95 2.13
N ASN A 92 -14.31 -10.98 2.99
CA ASN A 92 -15.49 -11.31 3.81
C ASN A 92 -15.81 -10.18 4.80
N SER A 93 -14.79 -9.57 5.42
CA SER A 93 -14.99 -8.46 6.36
C SER A 93 -15.70 -7.27 5.70
N PHE A 94 -15.31 -6.91 4.48
CA PHE A 94 -15.95 -5.82 3.75
C PHE A 94 -17.34 -6.16 3.21
N LEU A 95 -17.68 -7.44 3.05
CA LEU A 95 -19.07 -7.85 2.71
C LEU A 95 -20.03 -7.71 3.89
N LYS A 96 -19.53 -7.92 5.11
CA LYS A 96 -20.35 -7.89 6.34
C LYS A 96 -20.56 -6.47 6.86
N GLU A 97 -19.51 -5.66 6.88
CA GLU A 97 -19.57 -4.27 7.34
C GLU A 97 -20.21 -3.36 6.30
N LYS A 98 -21.07 -2.44 6.77
CA LYS A 98 -21.77 -1.50 5.88
C LYS A 98 -21.32 -0.07 6.06
N ASP A 99 -21.01 0.30 7.28
CA ASP A 99 -20.70 1.68 7.65
C ASP A 99 -19.43 1.71 8.51
N TYR A 100 -18.65 2.76 8.35
CA TYR A 100 -17.48 3.02 9.15
C TYR A 100 -17.38 4.50 9.47
N GLU A 101 -17.09 4.82 10.71
CA GLU A 101 -16.89 6.21 11.16
C GLU A 101 -15.46 6.39 11.69
N TYR A 102 -14.77 7.38 11.15
CA TYR A 102 -13.41 7.73 11.54
C TYR A 102 -13.37 9.07 12.28
N GLN A 103 -12.82 9.07 13.50
CA GLN A 103 -12.66 10.25 14.36
C GLN A 103 -13.97 11.03 14.61
N ASN A 104 -15.11 10.36 14.64
CA ASN A 104 -16.46 10.97 14.78
C ASN A 104 -16.73 12.09 13.77
N LYS A 105 -16.02 12.09 12.63
CA LYS A 105 -16.09 13.17 11.63
C LYS A 105 -16.30 12.66 10.22
N TYR A 106 -15.70 11.54 9.85
CA TYR A 106 -15.74 11.02 8.48
C TYR A 106 -16.52 9.71 8.45
N LYS A 107 -17.64 9.73 7.72
CA LYS A 107 -18.51 8.56 7.56
C LYS A 107 -18.30 7.97 6.18
N LEU A 108 -18.03 6.67 6.12
CA LEU A 108 -17.88 5.90 4.91
C LEU A 108 -18.95 4.82 4.89
N GLN A 109 -19.65 4.70 3.79
CA GLN A 109 -20.55 3.60 3.53
C GLN A 109 -19.90 2.64 2.54
N ILE A 110 -19.80 1.37 2.90
CA ILE A 110 -19.22 0.33 2.07
C ILE A 110 -20.24 -0.07 1.01
N GLY A 111 -19.88 0.15 -0.24
CA GLY A 111 -20.70 -0.20 -1.40
C GLY A 111 -20.35 -1.57 -1.97
N LYS A 112 -20.17 -1.64 -3.29
CA LYS A 112 -19.85 -2.88 -3.98
C LYS A 112 -18.43 -3.35 -3.64
N VAL A 113 -18.32 -4.65 -3.32
CA VAL A 113 -17.05 -5.36 -3.13
C VAL A 113 -16.85 -6.37 -4.26
N SER A 114 -15.73 -6.33 -4.92
CA SER A 114 -15.45 -7.16 -6.09
C SER A 114 -14.03 -7.71 -6.05
N VAL A 115 -13.85 -8.93 -6.55
CA VAL A 115 -12.53 -9.52 -6.77
C VAL A 115 -12.15 -9.32 -8.24
N LEU A 116 -10.98 -8.74 -8.48
CA LEU A 116 -10.47 -8.56 -9.84
C LEU A 116 -9.70 -9.78 -10.31
N LYS A 117 -9.82 -10.07 -11.59
CA LYS A 117 -8.96 -11.06 -12.25
C LYS A 117 -7.52 -10.52 -12.29
N GLU A 118 -6.61 -11.27 -11.70
CA GLU A 118 -5.18 -10.93 -11.72
C GLU A 118 -4.56 -11.33 -13.07
N LYS A 119 -3.66 -10.48 -13.56
CA LYS A 119 -2.79 -10.81 -14.70
C LYS A 119 -1.64 -11.69 -14.19
N ASN A 120 -1.14 -12.57 -15.04
CA ASN A 120 0.02 -13.42 -14.75
C ASN A 120 1.22 -12.95 -15.56
N ILE A 121 2.38 -12.82 -14.92
CA ILE A 121 3.64 -12.42 -15.55
C ILE A 121 4.38 -13.69 -15.95
N ASN A 122 4.51 -13.92 -17.25
CA ASN A 122 5.19 -15.09 -17.83
C ASN A 122 6.60 -14.78 -18.36
N SER A 123 7.01 -13.51 -18.29
CA SER A 123 8.29 -12.98 -18.73
C SER A 123 9.17 -12.60 -17.55
N ASN A 124 10.47 -12.49 -17.77
CA ASN A 124 11.43 -11.90 -16.82
C ASN A 124 11.45 -10.36 -16.87
N GLN A 125 10.55 -9.75 -17.64
CA GLN A 125 10.37 -8.30 -17.72
C GLN A 125 8.88 -7.95 -17.65
N VAL A 126 8.56 -6.85 -17.00
CA VAL A 126 7.19 -6.33 -16.90
C VAL A 126 7.21 -4.81 -16.79
N VAL A 127 6.23 -4.18 -17.43
CA VAL A 127 5.97 -2.75 -17.27
C VAL A 127 4.84 -2.57 -16.26
N PHE A 128 5.12 -1.84 -15.19
CA PHE A 128 4.16 -1.51 -14.16
C PHE A 128 3.74 -0.05 -14.24
N LYS A 129 2.49 0.19 -13.92
CA LYS A 129 1.97 1.48 -13.52
C LYS A 129 1.72 1.48 -12.02
N THR A 130 2.13 2.53 -11.33
CA THR A 130 1.81 2.69 -9.92
C THR A 130 0.35 3.07 -9.73
N LEU A 131 -0.33 2.44 -8.80
CA LEU A 131 -1.65 2.85 -8.29
C LEU A 131 -1.51 3.66 -7.00
N SER A 132 -0.39 3.51 -6.30
CA SER A 132 0.03 4.34 -5.17
C SER A 132 1.55 4.53 -5.20
N PRO A 133 2.11 5.58 -4.56
CA PRO A 133 3.51 5.95 -4.71
C PRO A 133 4.47 4.83 -4.30
N VAL A 134 5.51 4.61 -5.09
CA VAL A 134 6.67 3.78 -4.70
C VAL A 134 7.58 4.63 -3.82
N ILE A 135 7.85 4.14 -2.62
CA ILE A 135 8.66 4.82 -1.62
C ILE A 135 9.89 3.95 -1.34
N ILE A 136 11.06 4.49 -1.52
CA ILE A 136 12.32 3.83 -1.16
C ILE A 136 13.00 4.63 -0.05
N ARG A 137 13.45 3.92 0.98
CA ARG A 137 14.09 4.50 2.16
C ARG A 137 15.35 3.71 2.48
N ASN A 138 16.46 4.41 2.65
CA ASN A 138 17.72 3.78 3.04
C ASN A 138 17.77 3.44 4.56
N LYS A 139 18.83 2.77 5.00
CA LYS A 139 19.02 2.38 6.41
C LYS A 139 19.17 3.59 7.35
N ALA A 140 19.63 4.74 6.84
CA ALA A 140 19.73 5.97 7.61
C ALA A 140 18.36 6.66 7.80
N GLY A 141 17.33 6.17 7.15
CA GLY A 141 15.98 6.71 7.26
C GLY A 141 15.63 7.77 6.22
N GLU A 142 16.49 8.00 5.23
CA GLU A 142 16.29 9.00 4.19
C GLU A 142 15.49 8.42 3.02
N PHE A 143 14.57 9.22 2.47
CA PHE A 143 13.80 8.85 1.28
C PHE A 143 14.60 9.17 0.01
N LEU A 144 14.87 8.15 -0.79
CA LEU A 144 15.68 8.29 -1.99
C LEU A 144 14.87 8.81 -3.18
N THR A 145 15.55 9.54 -4.05
CA THR A 145 15.02 9.92 -5.36
C THR A 145 15.42 8.88 -6.41
N ILE A 146 14.65 8.78 -7.50
CA ILE A 146 14.96 7.83 -8.60
C ILE A 146 16.29 8.11 -9.29
N ASP A 147 16.84 9.31 -9.13
CA ASP A 147 18.16 9.72 -9.66
C ASP A 147 19.30 9.39 -8.69
N ASP A 148 19.00 8.90 -7.49
CA ASP A 148 20.01 8.49 -6.52
C ASP A 148 20.67 7.19 -6.97
N LEU A 149 22.02 7.16 -6.98
CA LEU A 149 22.81 5.99 -7.39
C LEU A 149 22.53 4.74 -6.56
N ASN A 150 22.04 4.89 -5.35
CA ASN A 150 21.68 3.79 -4.46
C ASN A 150 20.21 3.37 -4.57
N TYR A 151 19.36 4.05 -5.37
CA TYR A 151 17.94 3.78 -5.44
C TYR A 151 17.63 2.30 -5.76
N GLU A 152 18.24 1.75 -6.81
CA GLU A 152 18.05 0.35 -7.24
C GLU A 152 18.57 -0.63 -6.18
N LYS A 153 19.72 -0.35 -5.57
CA LYS A 153 20.27 -1.17 -4.48
C LYS A 153 19.34 -1.23 -3.28
N GLU A 154 18.84 -0.08 -2.82
CA GLU A 154 17.92 -0.03 -1.67
C GLU A 154 16.53 -0.61 -2.02
N LEU A 155 16.07 -0.46 -3.26
CA LEU A 155 14.87 -1.12 -3.75
C LEU A 155 15.03 -2.65 -3.66
N ASN A 156 16.14 -3.20 -4.17
CA ASN A 156 16.45 -4.63 -4.10
C ASN A 156 16.50 -5.10 -2.63
N TYR A 157 17.17 -4.37 -1.75
CA TYR A 157 17.25 -4.69 -0.33
C TYR A 157 15.87 -4.76 0.34
N ILE A 158 15.01 -3.77 0.07
CA ILE A 158 13.65 -3.73 0.64
C ILE A 158 12.80 -4.88 0.12
N VAL A 159 12.85 -5.13 -1.19
CA VAL A 159 12.05 -6.19 -1.82
C VAL A 159 12.53 -7.57 -1.39
N ASP A 160 13.85 -7.80 -1.33
CA ASP A 160 14.44 -9.04 -0.84
C ASP A 160 13.96 -9.38 0.57
N ASN A 161 14.05 -8.42 1.50
CA ASN A 161 13.57 -8.61 2.87
C ASN A 161 12.07 -8.86 2.94
N ASN A 162 11.29 -8.16 2.11
CA ASN A 162 9.85 -8.37 2.05
C ASN A 162 9.52 -9.80 1.57
N ILE A 163 10.13 -10.25 0.49
CA ILE A 163 9.91 -11.61 -0.05
C ILE A 163 10.40 -12.67 0.94
N LYS A 164 11.58 -12.46 1.54
CA LYS A 164 12.17 -13.37 2.53
C LYS A 164 11.25 -13.56 3.76
N SER A 165 10.57 -12.52 4.20
CA SER A 165 9.65 -12.62 5.34
C SER A 165 8.44 -13.52 5.08
N TYR A 166 8.12 -13.83 3.81
CA TYR A 166 6.98 -14.63 3.43
C TYR A 166 7.32 -16.06 3.01
N ARG A 167 8.40 -16.25 2.26
CA ARG A 167 8.76 -17.58 1.76
C ARG A 167 10.06 -18.13 2.35
N GLY A 168 10.68 -17.42 3.30
CA GLY A 168 11.95 -17.80 3.93
C GLY A 168 13.20 -17.47 3.09
N ASN A 169 13.08 -17.39 1.78
CA ASN A 169 14.15 -17.05 0.84
C ASN A 169 13.85 -15.71 0.17
N GLY A 170 14.87 -14.89 -0.04
CA GLY A 170 14.78 -13.59 -0.69
C GLY A 170 14.54 -13.68 -2.20
N LEU A 171 14.94 -12.63 -2.92
CA LEU A 171 14.89 -12.58 -4.38
C LEU A 171 15.69 -13.72 -5.01
N LYS A 172 15.18 -14.32 -6.08
CA LYS A 172 15.90 -15.33 -6.89
C LYS A 172 16.96 -14.70 -7.79
N GLU A 173 16.72 -13.44 -8.20
CA GLU A 173 17.61 -12.63 -9.02
C GLU A 173 17.48 -11.17 -8.61
N GLU A 174 18.56 -10.39 -8.72
CA GLU A 174 18.50 -8.95 -8.53
C GLU A 174 17.54 -8.31 -9.53
N LEU A 175 16.77 -7.35 -9.05
CA LEU A 175 15.86 -6.58 -9.87
C LEU A 175 16.60 -5.44 -10.56
N LYS A 176 16.34 -5.24 -11.83
CA LYS A 176 16.72 -4.04 -12.56
C LYS A 176 15.52 -3.11 -12.68
N PHE A 177 15.66 -1.89 -12.20
CA PHE A 177 14.63 -0.87 -12.21
C PHE A 177 14.90 0.18 -13.29
N GLU A 178 13.97 0.38 -14.20
CA GLU A 178 14.07 1.36 -15.27
C GLU A 178 12.85 2.30 -15.21
N PRO A 179 13.02 3.57 -14.76
CA PRO A 179 11.94 4.55 -14.80
C PRO A 179 11.62 4.90 -16.26
N VAL A 180 10.35 4.86 -16.64
CA VAL A 180 9.87 5.20 -18.00
C VAL A 180 9.20 6.58 -17.98
N LEU A 181 8.19 6.74 -17.14
CA LEU A 181 7.49 8.00 -16.94
C LEU A 181 7.10 8.09 -15.46
N MET A 182 7.96 8.66 -14.65
CA MET A 182 7.74 8.76 -13.21
C MET A 182 7.77 10.22 -12.74
N LYS A 183 6.87 10.54 -11.82
CA LYS A 183 6.77 11.87 -11.22
C LYS A 183 6.95 11.76 -9.71
N LYS A 184 7.71 12.71 -9.15
CA LYS A 184 7.88 12.83 -7.70
C LYS A 184 6.54 13.17 -7.02
N ARG A 185 6.23 12.44 -5.97
CA ARG A 185 5.09 12.67 -5.09
C ARG A 185 5.57 12.91 -3.67
N VAL A 186 5.19 14.03 -3.09
CA VAL A 186 5.49 14.33 -1.68
C VAL A 186 4.21 14.12 -0.87
N ILE A 187 4.27 13.20 0.09
CA ILE A 187 3.21 12.92 1.04
C ILE A 187 3.54 13.66 2.32
N LYS A 188 2.59 14.43 2.83
CA LYS A 188 2.72 15.17 4.10
C LYS A 188 1.97 14.40 5.17
N GLU A 189 2.63 14.05 6.25
CA GLU A 189 2.02 13.37 7.39
C GLU A 189 2.26 14.15 8.68
N ARG A 190 1.27 14.12 9.58
CA ARG A 190 1.43 14.58 10.96
C ARG A 190 1.62 13.34 11.83
N ILE A 191 2.79 13.20 12.42
CA ILE A 191 3.16 12.07 13.27
C ILE A 191 3.56 12.64 14.63
N SER A 192 2.79 12.34 15.68
CA SER A 192 3.01 12.87 17.04
C SER A 192 4.42 12.60 17.54
N GLU A 193 4.91 11.38 17.39
CA GLU A 193 6.26 10.99 17.79
C GLU A 193 7.37 11.79 17.06
N PHE A 194 7.14 12.14 15.79
CA PHE A 194 8.06 12.98 15.04
C PHE A 194 8.04 14.42 15.54
N THR A 195 6.84 14.95 15.81
CA THR A 195 6.67 16.30 16.36
C THR A 195 7.34 16.43 17.73
N GLU A 196 7.14 15.46 18.60
CA GLU A 196 7.77 15.41 19.94
C GLU A 196 9.31 15.38 19.86
N LYS A 197 9.86 14.58 18.94
CA LYS A 197 11.32 14.41 18.78
C LYS A 197 12.00 15.57 18.06
N THR A 198 11.31 16.23 17.13
CA THR A 198 11.94 17.21 16.22
C THR A 198 11.41 18.63 16.32
N GLY A 199 10.28 18.84 17.00
CA GLY A 199 9.56 20.11 17.04
C GLY A 199 8.91 20.51 15.71
N LYS A 200 8.88 19.61 14.70
CA LYS A 200 8.30 19.87 13.37
C LYS A 200 6.95 19.18 13.24
N ASP A 201 5.92 19.90 12.82
CA ASP A 201 4.55 19.40 12.72
C ASP A 201 4.33 18.45 11.53
N ILE A 202 5.14 18.56 10.48
CA ILE A 202 4.93 17.83 9.24
C ILE A 202 6.14 16.97 8.90
N PHE A 203 5.88 15.69 8.72
CA PHE A 203 6.82 14.72 8.20
C PHE A 203 6.62 14.56 6.68
N TYR A 204 7.66 14.75 5.91
CA TYR A 204 7.62 14.66 4.45
C TYR A 204 8.15 13.31 3.98
N ILE A 205 7.34 12.61 3.20
CA ILE A 205 7.71 11.33 2.58
C ILE A 205 7.83 11.56 1.08
N THR A 206 8.97 11.26 0.52
CA THR A 206 9.17 11.29 -0.94
C THR A 206 8.88 9.90 -1.52
N GLY A 207 8.04 9.86 -2.54
CA GLY A 207 7.78 8.68 -3.34
C GLY A 207 7.62 9.07 -4.82
N TYR A 208 7.39 8.09 -5.67
CA TYR A 208 7.24 8.29 -7.12
C TYR A 208 6.02 7.55 -7.65
N GLU A 209 5.27 8.22 -8.54
CA GLU A 209 4.11 7.67 -9.25
C GLU A 209 4.36 7.70 -10.75
N GLY A 210 3.87 6.69 -11.46
CA GLY A 210 3.97 6.65 -12.92
C GLY A 210 4.23 5.25 -13.47
N ILE A 211 5.02 5.17 -14.53
CA ILE A 211 5.31 3.95 -15.27
C ILE A 211 6.80 3.65 -15.15
N PHE A 212 7.13 2.40 -14.84
CA PHE A 212 8.49 1.88 -14.81
C PHE A 212 8.53 0.44 -15.31
N LYS A 213 9.68 0.02 -15.80
CA LYS A 213 9.95 -1.37 -16.15
C LYS A 213 10.75 -2.02 -15.04
N LEU A 214 10.41 -3.26 -14.74
CA LEU A 214 11.13 -4.10 -13.79
C LEU A 214 11.57 -5.39 -14.49
N THR A 215 12.85 -5.74 -14.36
CA THR A 215 13.42 -6.99 -14.87
C THR A 215 13.88 -7.83 -13.69
N GLY A 216 13.63 -9.12 -13.72
CA GLY A 216 13.99 -10.07 -12.66
C GLY A 216 13.31 -11.43 -12.85
N ASN A 217 13.41 -12.29 -11.87
CA ASN A 217 12.78 -13.61 -11.93
C ASN A 217 11.25 -13.48 -11.99
N LYS A 218 10.59 -14.21 -12.91
CA LYS A 218 9.14 -14.13 -13.16
C LYS A 218 8.28 -14.43 -11.92
N GLU A 219 8.73 -15.33 -11.04
CA GLU A 219 7.99 -15.65 -9.81
C GLU A 219 8.06 -14.50 -8.81
N ASP A 220 9.23 -13.85 -8.70
CA ASP A 220 9.41 -12.67 -7.86
C ASP A 220 8.60 -11.49 -8.39
N LEU A 221 8.56 -11.29 -9.71
CA LEU A 221 7.75 -10.26 -10.36
C LEU A 221 6.25 -10.46 -10.08
N ASN A 222 5.75 -11.72 -10.11
CA ASN A 222 4.37 -12.03 -9.75
C ASN A 222 4.08 -11.78 -8.27
N LEU A 223 5.02 -12.07 -7.36
CA LEU A 223 4.87 -11.73 -5.95
C LEU A 223 4.82 -10.21 -5.75
N ILE A 224 5.75 -9.47 -6.36
CA ILE A 224 5.82 -8.01 -6.31
C ILE A 224 4.51 -7.39 -6.82
N TYR A 225 3.95 -7.88 -7.93
CA TYR A 225 2.66 -7.44 -8.45
C TYR A 225 1.53 -7.54 -7.41
N LYS A 226 1.50 -8.65 -6.67
CA LYS A 226 0.45 -8.95 -5.69
C LYS A 226 0.68 -8.27 -4.35
N MET A 227 1.92 -8.21 -3.87
CA MET A 227 2.24 -7.67 -2.55
C MET A 227 2.58 -6.18 -2.56
N GLY A 228 2.81 -5.60 -3.75
CA GLY A 228 3.33 -4.24 -3.90
C GLY A 228 4.85 -4.14 -3.76
N ILE A 229 5.39 -2.96 -4.04
CA ILE A 229 6.85 -2.69 -4.08
C ILE A 229 7.22 -1.54 -3.13
N GLY A 230 8.42 -1.60 -2.56
CA GLY A 230 8.99 -0.53 -1.75
C GLY A 230 8.60 -0.55 -0.28
N PHE A 231 8.79 0.58 0.36
CA PHE A 231 8.53 0.82 1.78
C PHE A 231 7.07 1.26 2.01
N ARG A 232 6.49 1.00 3.21
CA ARG A 232 5.12 1.41 3.62
C ARG A 232 3.97 0.86 2.77
N ARG A 233 4.12 -0.34 2.21
CA ARG A 233 3.10 -0.99 1.36
C ARG A 233 1.73 -1.06 2.05
N SER A 234 1.67 -1.58 3.25
CA SER A 234 0.43 -1.70 4.04
C SER A 234 -0.12 -0.36 4.54
N SER A 235 0.57 0.74 4.30
CA SER A 235 0.13 2.11 4.60
C SER A 235 -0.21 2.90 3.34
N GLY A 236 -0.48 2.23 2.22
CA GLY A 236 -0.89 2.85 0.97
C GLY A 236 0.26 3.24 0.05
N GLY A 237 1.40 2.54 0.12
CA GLY A 237 2.50 2.69 -0.82
C GLY A 237 2.66 1.50 -1.77
N GLY A 238 3.19 1.72 -2.96
CA GLY A 238 3.70 0.71 -3.88
C GLY A 238 2.70 -0.27 -4.46
N CYS A 239 1.41 0.04 -4.49
CA CYS A 239 0.40 -0.76 -5.20
C CYS A 239 0.60 -0.59 -6.71
N LEU A 240 0.57 -1.71 -7.44
CA LEU A 240 0.94 -1.75 -8.86
C LEU A 240 -0.19 -2.28 -9.74
N GLU A 241 -0.17 -1.88 -11.02
CA GLU A 241 -0.95 -2.45 -12.11
C GLU A 241 0.00 -2.80 -13.27
N ILE A 242 -0.29 -3.88 -14.00
CA ILE A 242 0.46 -4.25 -15.21
C ILE A 242 -0.12 -3.47 -16.39
N VAL A 243 0.75 -2.81 -17.16
CA VAL A 243 0.38 -2.07 -18.38
C VAL A 243 0.07 -3.01 -19.52
#